data_f2e0853be12811e1a4e84d9cef4b8b43
#
_entry.id   f2e0853be12811e1a4e84d9cef4b8b43
#
_cell.length_a   1.000
_cell.length_b   1.000
_cell.length_c   1.000
_cell.angle_alpha   90.00
_cell.angle_beta   90.00
_cell.angle_gamma   90.00
#
_symmetry.space_group_name_H-M   'P 1'
#
loop_
_entity.id
_entity.type
_entity.pdbx_description
1 polymer ?
#
loop_
_entity_poly.entity_id
_entity_poly.type
_entity_poly.pdbx_seq_one_letter_code
_entity_poly.pdbx_strand_id
1 'polypeptide(L)'
;MRIGSLFSGYGGLDRAVMQAFPGSTVAWHCEFDKAPSAILAYHYPNIPNLGDVTKVDWEKVEPVDVITGGSPCQDLSTAGKRAGMTDGTRSNLWVNMREAIATLQPKYVVWENVKGALSAKAKSESDLEQGDRSLGNLRALGRVLGDLSEIGYDARWTTMRASEIGAPHHRERVFVLATNTNTNGL
;
A
#
# COMPACT_ATOMS: atom_id res chain seq x y z
N MET A 1 16.15 -9.85 1.85
CA MET A 1 14.69 -9.91 2.06
C MET A 1 13.99 -10.14 0.74
N ARG A 2 12.89 -10.88 0.75
CA ARG A 2 12.01 -11.05 -0.42
C ARG A 2 10.94 -9.97 -0.38
N ILE A 3 10.69 -9.29 -1.49
CA ILE A 3 9.75 -8.17 -1.60
C ILE A 3 8.59 -8.57 -2.50
N GLY A 4 7.36 -8.41 -2.01
CA GLY A 4 6.14 -8.45 -2.80
C GLY A 4 5.66 -7.04 -3.08
N SER A 5 5.40 -6.72 -4.33
CA SER A 5 5.08 -5.36 -4.77
C SER A 5 3.65 -5.27 -5.27
N LEU A 6 2.83 -4.49 -4.60
CA LEU A 6 1.45 -4.19 -4.97
C LEU A 6 1.34 -2.80 -5.60
N PHE A 7 0.53 -2.68 -6.66
CA PHE A 7 0.41 -1.42 -7.41
C PHE A 7 1.77 -0.89 -7.82
N SER A 8 2.56 -1.79 -8.38
CA SER A 8 4.03 -1.68 -8.49
C SER A 8 4.49 -0.46 -9.29
N GLY A 9 3.65 0.02 -10.21
CA GLY A 9 4.04 1.11 -11.10
C GLY A 9 5.33 0.76 -11.84
N TYR A 10 6.36 1.57 -11.66
CA TYR A 10 7.70 1.34 -12.23
C TYR A 10 8.70 0.76 -11.21
N GLY A 11 8.23 0.24 -10.10
CA GLY A 11 9.08 -0.36 -9.06
C GLY A 11 9.83 0.66 -8.18
N GLY A 12 9.34 1.89 -8.08
CA GLY A 12 10.03 2.96 -7.34
C GLY A 12 10.16 2.67 -5.85
N LEU A 13 9.09 2.22 -5.22
CA LEU A 13 9.07 1.90 -3.79
C LEU A 13 9.91 0.66 -3.48
N ASP A 14 9.88 -0.34 -4.35
CA ASP A 14 10.68 -1.56 -4.24
C ASP A 14 12.18 -1.24 -4.28
N ARG A 15 12.59 -0.36 -5.20
CA ARG A 15 13.97 0.11 -5.30
C ARG A 15 14.43 0.84 -4.05
N ALA A 16 13.55 1.62 -3.41
CA ALA A 16 13.86 2.28 -2.14
C ALA A 16 14.11 1.24 -1.03
N VAL A 17 13.28 0.20 -0.95
CA VAL A 17 13.48 -0.91 0.00
C VAL A 17 14.77 -1.66 -0.29
N MET A 18 15.06 -1.98 -1.57
CA MET A 18 16.34 -2.64 -1.94
C MET A 18 17.58 -1.80 -1.61
N GLN A 19 17.47 -0.46 -1.69
CA GLN A 19 18.54 0.44 -1.27
C GLN A 19 18.74 0.45 0.25
N ALA A 20 17.64 0.44 1.03
CA ALA A 20 17.68 0.42 2.48
C ALA A 20 18.18 -0.94 3.03
N PHE A 21 17.90 -2.04 2.32
CA PHE A 21 18.27 -3.41 2.68
C PHE A 21 19.03 -4.09 1.53
N PRO A 22 20.34 -3.85 1.41
CA PRO A 22 21.16 -4.46 0.38
C PRO A 22 21.04 -5.99 0.36
N GLY A 23 20.95 -6.58 -0.83
CA GLY A 23 20.70 -8.00 -1.03
C GLY A 23 19.21 -8.41 -1.05
N SER A 24 18.29 -7.45 -0.87
CA SER A 24 16.86 -7.72 -1.07
C SER A 24 16.54 -7.90 -2.56
N THR A 25 15.55 -8.73 -2.86
CA THR A 25 15.09 -9.01 -4.23
C THR A 25 13.58 -9.02 -4.30
N VAL A 26 13.01 -8.59 -5.43
CA VAL A 26 11.58 -8.69 -5.68
C VAL A 26 11.22 -10.14 -5.99
N ALA A 27 10.18 -10.66 -5.33
CA ALA A 27 9.62 -11.98 -5.55
C ALA A 27 8.56 -11.95 -6.65
N TRP A 28 7.69 -10.96 -6.59
CA TRP A 28 6.58 -10.77 -7.54
C TRP A 28 6.13 -9.30 -7.55
N HIS A 29 5.54 -8.92 -8.69
CA HIS A 29 4.80 -7.67 -8.86
C HIS A 29 3.31 -7.97 -8.95
N CYS A 30 2.46 -6.99 -8.62
CA CYS A 30 1.03 -6.99 -8.87
C CYS A 30 0.64 -5.63 -9.45
N GLU A 31 0.66 -5.54 -10.79
CA GLU A 31 0.41 -4.32 -11.55
C GLU A 31 -0.60 -4.60 -12.66
N PHE A 32 -1.72 -3.90 -12.62
CA PHE A 32 -2.82 -4.08 -13.56
C PHE A 32 -2.65 -3.30 -14.87
N ASP A 33 -2.08 -2.09 -14.77
CA ASP A 33 -1.97 -1.20 -15.90
C ASP A 33 -0.92 -1.69 -16.92
N LYS A 34 -1.31 -1.71 -18.19
CA LYS A 34 -0.49 -2.28 -19.28
C LYS A 34 0.86 -1.58 -19.45
N ALA A 35 0.90 -0.25 -19.35
CA ALA A 35 2.13 0.50 -19.59
C ALA A 35 3.19 0.25 -18.50
N PRO A 36 2.89 0.38 -17.19
CA PRO A 36 3.82 -0.03 -16.14
C PRO A 36 4.18 -1.51 -16.21
N SER A 37 3.22 -2.41 -16.48
CA SER A 37 3.49 -3.84 -16.61
C SER A 37 4.52 -4.15 -17.71
N ALA A 38 4.46 -3.45 -18.85
CA ALA A 38 5.44 -3.63 -19.93
C ALA A 38 6.84 -3.17 -19.51
N ILE A 39 6.95 -2.09 -18.73
CA ILE A 39 8.22 -1.58 -18.20
C ILE A 39 8.79 -2.57 -17.15
N LEU A 40 7.94 -3.09 -16.27
CA LEU A 40 8.35 -4.11 -15.30
C LEU A 40 8.85 -5.39 -16.01
N ALA A 41 8.15 -5.87 -17.02
CA ALA A 41 8.56 -7.04 -17.80
C ALA A 41 9.91 -6.82 -18.51
N TYR A 42 10.19 -5.61 -18.98
CA TYR A 42 11.47 -5.28 -19.59
C TYR A 42 12.63 -5.28 -18.60
N HIS A 43 12.44 -4.64 -17.43
CA HIS A 43 13.50 -4.51 -16.42
C HIS A 43 13.65 -5.75 -15.53
N TYR A 44 12.57 -6.51 -15.34
CA TYR A 44 12.48 -7.68 -14.46
C TYR A 44 11.85 -8.89 -15.17
N PRO A 45 12.45 -9.38 -16.28
CA PRO A 45 11.83 -10.40 -17.13
C PRO A 45 11.55 -11.73 -16.43
N ASN A 46 12.24 -12.00 -15.33
CA ASN A 46 12.09 -13.24 -14.56
C ASN A 46 11.20 -13.10 -13.31
N ILE A 47 10.65 -11.89 -13.05
CA ILE A 47 9.78 -11.65 -11.92
C ILE A 47 8.32 -11.73 -12.40
N PRO A 48 7.49 -12.62 -11.82
CA PRO A 48 6.09 -12.73 -12.20
C PRO A 48 5.31 -11.47 -11.86
N ASN A 49 4.39 -11.06 -12.76
CA ASN A 49 3.39 -10.03 -12.50
C ASN A 49 2.04 -10.71 -12.31
N LEU A 50 1.46 -10.59 -11.11
CA LEU A 50 0.19 -11.19 -10.72
C LEU A 50 -1.03 -10.45 -11.32
N GLY A 51 -0.83 -9.24 -11.87
CA GLY A 51 -1.85 -8.48 -12.58
C GLY A 51 -2.87 -7.81 -11.67
N ASP A 52 -4.14 -8.20 -11.78
CA ASP A 52 -5.27 -7.59 -11.07
C ASP A 52 -5.35 -8.09 -9.62
N VAL A 53 -5.06 -7.21 -8.67
CA VAL A 53 -5.04 -7.49 -7.23
C VAL A 53 -6.35 -8.09 -6.70
N THR A 54 -7.49 -7.77 -7.35
CA THR A 54 -8.81 -8.28 -6.96
C THR A 54 -9.06 -9.74 -7.36
N LYS A 55 -8.14 -10.34 -8.11
CA LYS A 55 -8.25 -11.71 -8.64
C LYS A 55 -7.16 -12.64 -8.13
N VAL A 56 -6.27 -12.13 -7.29
CA VAL A 56 -5.15 -12.90 -6.77
C VAL A 56 -5.62 -13.78 -5.61
N ASP A 57 -5.29 -15.07 -5.69
CA ASP A 57 -5.45 -16.03 -4.60
C ASP A 57 -4.17 -15.98 -3.73
N TRP A 58 -4.20 -15.19 -2.65
CA TRP A 58 -3.05 -14.92 -1.80
C TRP A 58 -2.51 -16.17 -1.08
N GLU A 59 -3.32 -17.20 -0.89
CA GLU A 59 -2.87 -18.46 -0.29
C GLU A 59 -1.90 -19.23 -1.20
N LYS A 60 -1.89 -18.93 -2.51
CA LYS A 60 -1.02 -19.56 -3.50
C LYS A 60 0.19 -18.71 -3.90
N VAL A 61 0.29 -17.50 -3.36
CA VAL A 61 1.40 -16.59 -3.69
C VAL A 61 2.62 -16.88 -2.81
N GLU A 62 3.83 -16.75 -3.39
CA GLU A 62 5.08 -16.87 -2.66
C GLU A 62 5.11 -15.92 -1.46
N PRO A 63 5.29 -16.42 -0.22
CA PRO A 63 5.46 -15.58 0.96
C PRO A 63 6.68 -14.67 0.85
N VAL A 64 6.58 -13.47 1.43
CA VAL A 64 7.61 -12.42 1.34
C VAL A 64 7.90 -11.81 2.71
N ASP A 65 9.10 -11.23 2.84
CA ASP A 65 9.50 -10.51 4.07
C ASP A 65 8.90 -9.12 4.13
N VAL A 66 8.70 -8.48 2.97
CA VAL A 66 8.24 -7.10 2.85
C VAL A 66 7.14 -7.03 1.79
N ILE A 67 6.02 -6.41 2.11
CA ILE A 67 5.04 -5.94 1.11
C ILE A 67 5.19 -4.44 0.95
N THR A 68 5.40 -3.99 -0.29
CA THR A 68 5.35 -2.59 -0.70
C THR A 68 4.05 -2.32 -1.45
N GLY A 69 3.49 -1.11 -1.33
CA GLY A 69 2.32 -0.76 -2.12
C GLY A 69 1.97 0.72 -2.08
N GLY A 70 1.67 1.28 -3.25
CA GLY A 70 1.08 2.61 -3.40
C GLY A 70 -0.35 2.48 -3.91
N SER A 71 -1.32 2.19 -3.03
CA SER A 71 -2.70 1.99 -3.47
C SER A 71 -3.24 3.21 -4.23
N PRO A 72 -4.03 3.01 -5.31
CA PRO A 72 -4.55 4.12 -6.10
C PRO A 72 -5.29 5.16 -5.27
N CYS A 73 -5.00 6.43 -5.52
CA CYS A 73 -5.49 7.57 -4.72
C CYS A 73 -6.37 8.54 -5.52
N GLN A 74 -6.90 8.11 -6.67
CA GLN A 74 -7.64 9.01 -7.56
C GLN A 74 -8.81 9.71 -6.86
N ASP A 75 -9.43 9.07 -5.88
CA ASP A 75 -10.53 9.62 -5.09
C ASP A 75 -10.06 10.36 -3.82
N LEU A 76 -8.77 10.31 -3.50
CA LEU A 76 -8.15 10.99 -2.35
C LEU A 76 -7.41 12.28 -2.74
N SER A 77 -7.08 12.47 -4.02
CA SER A 77 -6.28 13.61 -4.47
C SER A 77 -7.11 14.89 -4.53
N THR A 78 -6.44 16.04 -4.34
CA THR A 78 -7.07 17.36 -4.50
C THR A 78 -7.50 17.65 -5.94
N ALA A 79 -6.95 16.96 -6.92
CA ALA A 79 -7.29 17.05 -8.34
C ALA A 79 -8.41 16.07 -8.74
N GLY A 80 -8.77 15.11 -7.88
CA GLY A 80 -9.87 14.16 -8.10
C GLY A 80 -11.19 14.59 -7.47
N LYS A 81 -12.23 13.77 -7.62
CA LYS A 81 -13.58 14.04 -7.09
C LYS A 81 -13.71 13.95 -5.57
N ARG A 82 -12.62 13.66 -4.83
CA ARG A 82 -12.58 13.47 -3.37
C ARG A 82 -13.67 12.53 -2.83
N ALA A 83 -14.00 11.47 -3.59
CA ALA A 83 -15.01 10.48 -3.18
C ALA A 83 -14.61 9.69 -1.92
N GLY A 84 -13.32 9.71 -1.59
CA GLY A 84 -12.80 9.04 -0.40
C GLY A 84 -12.56 7.54 -0.61
N MET A 85 -12.28 6.86 0.49
CA MET A 85 -12.09 5.41 0.56
C MET A 85 -13.43 4.76 0.92
N THR A 86 -14.31 4.58 -0.07
CA THR A 86 -15.64 4.00 0.10
C THR A 86 -15.83 2.84 -0.87
N ASP A 87 -16.79 1.96 -0.60
CA ASP A 87 -17.09 0.84 -1.48
C ASP A 87 -17.40 1.32 -2.89
N GLY A 88 -16.85 0.60 -3.89
CA GLY A 88 -16.97 0.95 -5.30
C GLY A 88 -16.00 2.04 -5.79
N THR A 89 -15.12 2.60 -4.94
CA THR A 89 -14.07 3.54 -5.35
C THR A 89 -12.74 2.82 -5.61
N ARG A 90 -11.91 3.37 -6.51
CA ARG A 90 -10.55 2.82 -6.75
C ARG A 90 -9.64 2.94 -5.51
N SER A 91 -9.93 3.87 -4.61
CA SER A 91 -9.21 4.03 -3.37
C SER A 91 -9.51 2.92 -2.36
N ASN A 92 -10.58 2.14 -2.57
CA ASN A 92 -10.91 0.98 -1.74
C ASN A 92 -10.01 -0.25 -2.05
N LEU A 93 -9.14 -0.19 -3.06
CA LEU A 93 -8.14 -1.23 -3.31
C LEU A 93 -7.14 -1.41 -2.14
N TRP A 94 -7.16 -0.53 -1.15
CA TRP A 94 -6.52 -0.77 0.14
C TRP A 94 -7.04 -2.06 0.80
N VAL A 95 -8.32 -2.37 0.70
CA VAL A 95 -8.90 -3.61 1.25
C VAL A 95 -8.19 -4.84 0.69
N ASN A 96 -7.93 -4.87 -0.62
CA ASN A 96 -7.20 -5.98 -1.24
C ASN A 96 -5.72 -6.04 -0.79
N MET A 97 -5.09 -4.88 -0.56
CA MET A 97 -3.75 -4.83 0.03
C MET A 97 -3.76 -5.37 1.47
N ARG A 98 -4.77 -4.98 2.29
CA ARG A 98 -4.95 -5.49 3.65
C ARG A 98 -5.12 -7.02 3.64
N GLU A 99 -5.92 -7.57 2.72
CA GLU A 99 -6.12 -9.00 2.55
C GLU A 99 -4.80 -9.72 2.23
N ALA A 100 -4.02 -9.21 1.28
CA ALA A 100 -2.69 -9.73 0.97
C ALA A 100 -1.76 -9.73 2.20
N ILE A 101 -1.74 -8.63 2.96
CA ILE A 101 -0.94 -8.51 4.18
C ILE A 101 -1.42 -9.50 5.25
N ALA A 102 -2.73 -9.62 5.47
CA ALA A 102 -3.31 -10.52 6.46
C ALA A 102 -3.03 -12.00 6.13
N THR A 103 -3.02 -12.37 4.85
CA THR A 103 -2.77 -13.75 4.41
C THR A 103 -1.27 -14.08 4.44
N LEU A 104 -0.43 -13.21 3.86
CA LEU A 104 0.99 -13.48 3.69
C LEU A 104 1.83 -13.15 4.94
N GLN A 105 1.30 -12.37 5.88
CA GLN A 105 1.94 -11.99 7.14
C GLN A 105 3.42 -11.57 7.01
N PRO A 106 3.76 -10.61 6.10
CA PRO A 106 5.13 -10.16 5.93
C PRO A 106 5.68 -9.53 7.22
N LYS A 107 6.99 -9.53 7.37
CA LYS A 107 7.66 -8.87 8.51
C LYS A 107 7.48 -7.35 8.49
N TYR A 108 7.48 -6.76 7.30
CA TYR A 108 7.32 -5.33 7.11
C TYR A 108 6.29 -5.01 6.02
N VAL A 109 5.60 -3.89 6.19
CA VAL A 109 4.73 -3.29 5.17
C VAL A 109 5.17 -1.86 4.95
N VAL A 110 5.33 -1.47 3.69
CA VAL A 110 5.61 -0.09 3.28
C VAL A 110 4.48 0.38 2.37
N TRP A 111 3.71 1.35 2.85
CA TRP A 111 2.61 1.94 2.09
C TRP A 111 2.90 3.40 1.77
N GLU A 112 2.63 3.80 0.52
CA GLU A 112 2.74 5.19 0.04
C GLU A 112 1.39 5.70 -0.45
N ASN A 113 1.12 6.99 -0.19
CA ASN A 113 -0.04 7.64 -0.79
C ASN A 113 0.15 9.16 -0.89
N VAL A 114 -0.81 9.83 -1.54
CA VAL A 114 -0.82 11.28 -1.62
C VAL A 114 -1.14 11.89 -0.25
N LYS A 115 -0.69 13.14 -0.01
CA LYS A 115 -1.03 13.92 1.20
C LYS A 115 -2.54 13.98 1.47
N GLY A 116 -3.37 13.89 0.43
CA GLY A 116 -4.83 13.86 0.55
C GLY A 116 -5.36 12.76 1.47
N ALA A 117 -4.63 11.67 1.67
CA ALA A 117 -4.98 10.59 2.59
C ALA A 117 -5.12 11.05 4.06
N LEU A 118 -4.43 12.14 4.45
CA LEU A 118 -4.55 12.76 5.78
C LEU A 118 -5.92 13.39 6.03
N SER A 119 -6.62 13.82 5.00
CA SER A 119 -7.86 14.60 5.11
C SER A 119 -9.08 13.97 4.44
N ALA A 120 -8.88 13.03 3.51
CA ALA A 120 -9.97 12.36 2.82
C ALA A 120 -10.75 11.45 3.79
N LYS A 121 -12.08 11.46 3.65
CA LYS A 121 -12.97 10.60 4.45
C LYS A 121 -12.78 9.14 4.04
N ALA A 122 -12.81 8.24 5.02
CA ALA A 122 -12.91 6.80 4.81
C ALA A 122 -14.18 6.28 5.51
N LYS A 123 -14.78 5.22 4.96
CA LYS A 123 -15.83 4.45 5.63
C LYS A 123 -15.31 3.03 5.79
N SER A 124 -15.57 2.40 6.92
CA SER A 124 -15.35 0.97 7.12
C SER A 124 -16.67 0.21 6.99
N GLU A 125 -16.60 -1.09 6.67
CA GLU A 125 -17.81 -1.92 6.61
C GLU A 125 -18.47 -2.04 8.00
N SER A 126 -17.67 -2.07 9.08
CA SER A 126 -18.16 -2.08 10.45
C SER A 126 -18.94 -0.81 10.83
N ASP A 127 -18.65 0.34 10.19
CA ASP A 127 -19.38 1.60 10.42
C ASP A 127 -20.81 1.56 9.91
N LEU A 128 -21.11 0.66 8.95
CA LEU A 128 -22.44 0.50 8.36
C LEU A 128 -23.35 -0.39 9.23
N GLU A 129 -22.78 -1.36 9.94
CA GLU A 129 -23.56 -2.32 10.74
C GLU A 129 -23.93 -1.79 12.14
N GLN A 130 -23.13 -0.89 12.72
CA GLN A 130 -23.32 -0.45 14.11
C GLN A 130 -24.07 0.86 14.29
N GLY A 131 -24.40 1.57 13.21
CA GLY A 131 -25.18 2.83 13.30
C GLY A 131 -24.50 3.93 14.12
N ASP A 132 -23.24 3.75 14.52
CA ASP A 132 -22.48 4.70 15.34
C ASP A 132 -21.98 5.88 14.51
N ARG A 133 -22.64 7.03 14.67
CA ARG A 133 -22.28 8.29 14.04
C ARG A 133 -20.96 8.90 14.54
N SER A 134 -20.35 8.36 15.59
CA SER A 134 -19.09 8.89 16.17
C SER A 134 -17.88 8.62 15.26
N LEU A 135 -17.89 7.54 14.47
CA LEU A 135 -16.84 7.16 13.54
C LEU A 135 -16.94 7.85 12.16
N GLY A 136 -17.98 8.64 11.91
CA GLY A 136 -18.25 9.32 10.63
C GLY A 136 -17.17 10.31 10.14
N ASN A 137 -16.07 10.47 10.86
CA ASN A 137 -14.93 11.33 10.52
C ASN A 137 -13.60 10.57 10.37
N LEU A 138 -13.62 9.25 10.25
CA LEU A 138 -12.40 8.48 10.01
C LEU A 138 -11.74 8.97 8.71
N ARG A 139 -10.43 9.20 8.77
CA ARG A 139 -9.63 9.61 7.61
C ARG A 139 -8.97 8.39 6.99
N ALA A 140 -8.65 8.47 5.70
CA ALA A 140 -8.07 7.34 4.96
C ALA A 140 -6.78 6.81 5.63
N LEU A 141 -5.88 7.69 6.09
CA LEU A 141 -4.72 7.27 6.86
C LEU A 141 -5.12 6.59 8.19
N GLY A 142 -6.10 7.14 8.91
CA GLY A 142 -6.58 6.55 10.16
C GLY A 142 -7.13 5.13 9.95
N ARG A 143 -7.85 4.89 8.85
CA ARG A 143 -8.29 3.56 8.45
C ARG A 143 -7.12 2.62 8.20
N VAL A 144 -6.14 3.04 7.39
CA VAL A 144 -4.94 2.23 7.11
C VAL A 144 -4.21 1.82 8.39
N LEU A 145 -4.03 2.76 9.32
CA LEU A 145 -3.36 2.48 10.61
C LEU A 145 -4.19 1.55 11.50
N GLY A 146 -5.51 1.75 11.56
CA GLY A 146 -6.43 0.89 12.29
C GLY A 146 -6.45 -0.54 11.75
N ASP A 147 -6.65 -0.68 10.43
CA ASP A 147 -6.67 -1.97 9.74
C ASP A 147 -5.34 -2.74 9.93
N LEU A 148 -4.19 -2.05 9.90
CA LEU A 148 -2.88 -2.65 10.18
C LEU A 148 -2.76 -3.12 11.64
N SER A 149 -3.23 -2.32 12.59
CA SER A 149 -3.24 -2.69 14.01
C SER A 149 -4.11 -3.92 14.27
N GLU A 150 -5.30 -4.01 13.65
CA GLU A 150 -6.21 -5.16 13.77
C GLU A 150 -5.57 -6.48 13.30
N ILE A 151 -4.69 -6.43 12.29
CA ILE A 151 -4.02 -7.62 11.75
C ILE A 151 -2.62 -7.85 12.35
N GLY A 152 -2.30 -7.17 13.46
CA GLY A 152 -1.12 -7.43 14.27
C GLY A 152 0.14 -6.65 13.87
N TYR A 153 -0.01 -5.43 13.32
CA TYR A 153 1.12 -4.58 12.96
C TYR A 153 1.19 -3.32 13.81
N ASP A 154 2.38 -2.96 14.25
CA ASP A 154 2.70 -1.63 14.77
C ASP A 154 3.17 -0.74 13.62
N ALA A 155 2.55 0.43 13.46
CA ALA A 155 2.75 1.29 12.31
C ALA A 155 3.22 2.69 12.70
N ARG A 156 4.22 3.20 11.96
CA ARG A 156 4.70 4.58 12.01
C ARG A 156 4.48 5.23 10.67
N TRP A 157 4.24 6.52 10.66
CA TRP A 157 4.04 7.26 9.42
C TRP A 157 4.72 8.62 9.44
N THR A 158 5.01 9.12 8.25
CA THR A 158 5.57 10.46 8.04
C THR A 158 5.10 11.03 6.71
N THR A 159 5.27 12.33 6.52
CA THR A 159 5.14 12.97 5.20
C THR A 159 6.49 13.45 4.73
N MET A 160 6.74 13.34 3.44
CA MET A 160 7.97 13.84 2.80
C MET A 160 7.62 14.56 1.51
N ARG A 161 8.33 15.67 1.26
CA ARG A 161 8.27 16.39 -0.03
C ARG A 161 9.45 16.00 -0.88
N ALA A 162 9.22 15.81 -2.16
CA ALA A 162 10.32 15.56 -3.09
C ALA A 162 11.36 16.69 -3.11
N SER A 163 10.94 17.95 -2.88
CA SER A 163 11.84 19.11 -2.75
C SER A 163 12.78 19.03 -1.54
N GLU A 164 12.41 18.32 -0.47
CA GLU A 164 13.25 18.14 0.72
C GLU A 164 14.46 17.23 0.45
N ILE A 165 14.38 16.44 -0.63
CA ILE A 165 15.45 15.54 -1.09
C ILE A 165 16.06 15.97 -2.43
N GLY A 166 15.88 17.26 -2.81
CA GLY A 166 16.55 17.87 -3.97
C GLY A 166 15.79 17.81 -5.28
N ALA A 167 14.56 17.28 -5.33
CA ALA A 167 13.78 17.29 -6.57
C ALA A 167 13.21 18.70 -6.89
N PRO A 168 13.08 19.09 -8.18
CA PRO A 168 12.60 20.41 -8.58
C PRO A 168 11.08 20.58 -8.50
N HIS A 169 10.40 19.79 -7.65
CA HIS A 169 8.95 19.84 -7.44
C HIS A 169 8.57 19.46 -6.01
N HIS A 170 7.42 19.92 -5.53
CA HIS A 170 7.02 19.70 -4.13
C HIS A 170 6.56 18.26 -3.87
N ARG A 171 5.73 17.64 -4.70
CA ARG A 171 5.20 16.26 -4.59
C ARG A 171 5.25 15.70 -3.15
N GLU A 172 4.36 16.16 -2.28
CA GLU A 172 4.27 15.68 -0.92
C GLU A 172 3.54 14.32 -0.87
N ARG A 173 4.09 13.37 -0.13
CA ARG A 173 3.57 12.02 0.04
C ARG A 173 3.55 11.59 1.50
N VAL A 174 2.60 10.74 1.83
CA VAL A 174 2.52 10.02 3.10
C VAL A 174 3.18 8.68 2.92
N PHE A 175 4.02 8.29 3.87
CA PHE A 175 4.61 6.96 3.96
C PHE A 175 4.24 6.34 5.29
N VAL A 176 3.84 5.06 5.27
CA VAL A 176 3.62 4.23 6.44
C VAL A 176 4.62 3.09 6.39
N LEU A 177 5.33 2.87 7.50
CA LEU A 177 6.14 1.68 7.75
C LEU A 177 5.46 0.92 8.89
N ALA A 178 5.02 -0.31 8.63
CA ALA A 178 4.45 -1.18 9.64
C ALA A 178 5.32 -2.42 9.86
N THR A 179 5.42 -2.85 11.10
CA THR A 179 6.19 -4.01 11.55
C THR A 179 5.24 -5.01 12.18
N ASN A 180 5.33 -6.27 11.75
CA ASN A 180 4.55 -7.36 12.32
C ASN A 180 4.98 -7.62 13.77
N THR A 181 4.06 -7.47 14.72
CA THR A 181 4.35 -7.65 16.16
C THR A 181 4.53 -9.11 16.54
N ASN A 182 3.98 -10.04 15.75
CA ASN A 182 4.09 -11.47 16.00
C ASN A 182 5.44 -12.07 15.59
N THR A 183 6.25 -11.32 14.82
CA THR A 183 7.59 -11.79 14.36
C THR A 183 8.74 -11.31 15.24
N ASN A 184 8.48 -10.53 16.29
CA ASN A 184 9.50 -10.02 17.22
C ASN A 184 9.99 -11.06 18.25
N GLY A 185 9.80 -12.34 18.00
CA GLY A 185 10.15 -13.47 18.88
C GLY A 185 11.24 -14.38 18.35
N LEU A 186 12.11 -13.92 17.40
CA LEU A 186 13.30 -14.68 16.94
C LEU A 186 14.53 -13.79 16.95
#